data_cb8f8669827432e33343d7a1e003cea0
#
_entry.id   cb8f8669827432e33343d7a1e003cea0
#
_cell.length_a   1.000
_cell.length_b   1.000
_cell.length_c   1.000
_cell.angle_alpha   90.00
_cell.angle_beta   90.00
_cell.angle_gamma   90.00
#
_symmetry.space_group_name_H-M   'P 1'
#
loop_
_entity.id
_entity.type
_entity.pdbx_description
1 polymer ?
#
loop_
_entity_poly.entity_id
_entity_poly.type
_entity_poly.pdbx_seq_one_letter_code
_entity_poly.pdbx_strand_id
1 'polypeptide(L)'
;MEILGRFNGRNGQITIAQERRTGARLYLEEGVKQSYVLPGGAPGLDYVRLMVRVLESAPDIILFGCGGGALATELHNRGCRMTVVDDNPISFEIARRFFWMPSSILCEVDGMAEFLERGLGQYTAIGVDVGGPSFDYESTLDARTCALLGRRLASGGRVAVNIARDWAQDITLVRIADRLFNENLDVKIFEEAPRKGRSALIVATKQATGMNEIAAIASSLGFRATLR
;
A
#
# COMPACT_ATOMS: atom_id res chain seq x y z
N MET A 1 -16.05 -1.41 -20.68
CA MET A 1 -15.49 -0.33 -19.86
C MET A 1 -16.22 0.95 -20.19
N GLU A 2 -16.52 1.75 -19.17
CA GLU A 2 -17.08 3.09 -19.28
C GLU A 2 -16.11 4.07 -18.63
N ILE A 3 -15.79 5.17 -19.29
CA ILE A 3 -14.90 6.20 -18.72
C ILE A 3 -15.75 7.15 -17.89
N LEU A 4 -15.43 7.26 -16.61
CA LEU A 4 -16.11 8.13 -15.66
C LEU A 4 -15.46 9.53 -15.54
N GLY A 5 -14.16 9.63 -15.84
CA GLY A 5 -13.43 10.89 -15.79
C GLY A 5 -11.97 10.75 -16.24
N ARG A 6 -11.37 11.91 -16.56
CA ARG A 6 -9.94 12.07 -16.84
C ARG A 6 -9.42 13.27 -16.09
N PHE A 7 -8.23 13.15 -15.53
CA PHE A 7 -7.58 14.14 -14.69
C PHE A 7 -6.09 14.22 -15.04
N ASN A 8 -5.48 15.34 -14.76
CA ASN A 8 -4.02 15.47 -14.82
C ASN A 8 -3.46 15.23 -13.41
N GLY A 9 -2.75 14.14 -13.24
CA GLY A 9 -2.02 13.83 -12.01
C GLY A 9 -0.58 14.33 -12.06
N ARG A 10 0.14 14.12 -10.97
CA ARG A 10 1.55 14.50 -10.86
C ARG A 10 2.44 13.73 -11.84
N ASN A 11 2.14 12.46 -12.07
CA ASN A 11 2.95 11.56 -12.91
C ASN A 11 2.31 11.27 -14.28
N GLY A 12 1.32 12.06 -14.69
CA GLY A 12 0.67 11.92 -15.99
C GLY A 12 -0.85 11.90 -15.92
N GLN A 13 -1.48 11.41 -17.01
CA GLN A 13 -2.93 11.37 -17.11
C GLN A 13 -3.54 10.25 -16.27
N ILE A 14 -4.51 10.62 -15.45
CA ILE A 14 -5.34 9.68 -14.69
C ILE A 14 -6.66 9.48 -15.40
N THR A 15 -7.02 8.23 -15.65
CA THR A 15 -8.32 7.85 -16.21
C THR A 15 -9.07 6.97 -15.19
N ILE A 16 -10.29 7.36 -14.89
CA ILE A 16 -11.20 6.57 -14.06
C ILE A 16 -12.19 5.86 -14.98
N ALA A 17 -12.24 4.54 -14.86
CA ALA A 17 -13.12 3.70 -15.67
C ALA A 17 -13.94 2.76 -14.80
N GLN A 18 -15.13 2.39 -15.29
CA GLN A 18 -16.00 1.40 -14.64
C GLN A 18 -16.18 0.19 -15.53
N GLU A 19 -16.08 -0.98 -14.95
CA GLU A 19 -16.42 -2.23 -15.60
C GLU A 19 -17.93 -2.43 -15.57
N ARG A 20 -18.57 -2.52 -16.73
CA ARG A 20 -20.06 -2.57 -16.83
C ARG A 20 -20.66 -3.79 -16.14
N ARG A 21 -19.96 -4.93 -16.20
CA ARG A 21 -20.48 -6.20 -15.68
C ARG A 21 -20.47 -6.29 -14.16
N THR A 22 -19.43 -5.79 -13.54
CA THR A 22 -19.20 -5.92 -12.09
C THR A 22 -19.49 -4.62 -11.33
N GLY A 23 -19.53 -3.48 -12.03
CA GLY A 23 -19.55 -2.16 -11.40
C GLY A 23 -18.23 -1.74 -10.74
N ALA A 24 -17.20 -2.59 -10.82
CA ALA A 24 -15.89 -2.28 -10.29
C ALA A 24 -15.26 -1.07 -11.00
N ARG A 25 -14.53 -0.26 -10.26
CA ARG A 25 -13.86 0.93 -10.77
C ARG A 25 -12.35 0.77 -10.79
N LEU A 26 -11.76 1.32 -11.84
CA LEU A 26 -10.32 1.28 -12.08
C LEU A 26 -9.77 2.70 -12.03
N TYR A 27 -8.68 2.86 -11.29
CA TYR A 27 -7.80 4.02 -11.36
C TYR A 27 -6.63 3.63 -12.26
N LEU A 28 -6.50 4.29 -13.39
CA LEU A 28 -5.45 4.07 -14.38
C LEU A 28 -4.59 5.34 -14.45
N GLU A 29 -3.28 5.19 -14.29
CA GLU A 29 -2.32 6.27 -14.50
C GLU A 29 -1.45 5.92 -15.72
N GLU A 30 -1.42 6.78 -16.74
CA GLU A 30 -0.81 6.50 -18.04
C GLU A 30 -1.22 5.12 -18.61
N GLY A 31 -2.49 4.75 -18.41
CA GLY A 31 -3.04 3.46 -18.84
C GLY A 31 -2.66 2.26 -17.97
N VAL A 32 -1.78 2.42 -16.99
CA VAL A 32 -1.39 1.38 -16.04
C VAL A 32 -2.37 1.34 -14.87
N LYS A 33 -2.90 0.15 -14.57
CA LYS A 33 -3.86 -0.03 -13.48
C LYS A 33 -3.19 0.09 -12.11
N GLN A 34 -3.55 1.14 -11.37
CA GLN A 34 -3.09 1.38 -10.01
C GLN A 34 -4.07 0.85 -8.96
N SER A 35 -5.38 0.95 -9.24
CA SER A 35 -6.40 0.40 -8.32
C SER A 35 -7.51 -0.31 -9.07
N TYR A 36 -8.07 -1.33 -8.43
CA TYR A 36 -9.29 -2.03 -8.83
C TYR A 36 -10.18 -2.15 -7.59
N VAL A 37 -11.27 -1.40 -7.58
CA VAL A 37 -12.13 -1.22 -6.42
C VAL A 37 -13.53 -1.71 -6.73
N LEU A 38 -14.03 -2.62 -5.93
CA LEU A 38 -15.38 -3.16 -6.04
C LEU A 38 -16.42 -2.14 -5.57
N PRO A 39 -17.70 -2.27 -5.96
CA PRO A 39 -18.76 -1.40 -5.46
C PRO A 39 -18.76 -1.30 -3.94
N GLY A 40 -18.97 -0.08 -3.41
CA GLY A 40 -18.91 0.19 -1.97
C GLY A 40 -17.50 0.40 -1.42
N GLY A 41 -16.47 0.42 -2.26
CA GLY A 41 -15.10 0.72 -1.84
C GLY A 41 -14.25 -0.50 -1.42
N ALA A 42 -14.82 -1.70 -1.54
CA ALA A 42 -14.09 -2.93 -1.14
C ALA A 42 -12.91 -3.21 -2.08
N PRO A 43 -11.77 -3.73 -1.54
CA PRO A 43 -10.59 -4.01 -2.34
C PRO A 43 -10.81 -5.18 -3.31
N GLY A 44 -10.51 -4.96 -4.59
CA GLY A 44 -10.59 -5.95 -5.65
C GLY A 44 -9.25 -6.64 -5.97
N LEU A 45 -8.14 -6.15 -5.40
CA LEU A 45 -6.80 -6.72 -5.57
C LEU A 45 -6.38 -7.51 -4.32
N ASP A 46 -5.81 -8.70 -4.51
CA ASP A 46 -5.51 -9.60 -3.40
C ASP A 46 -4.40 -9.08 -2.50
N TYR A 47 -3.42 -8.34 -3.05
CA TYR A 47 -2.40 -7.72 -2.21
C TYR A 47 -2.99 -6.67 -1.25
N VAL A 48 -4.01 -5.90 -1.69
CA VAL A 48 -4.70 -4.94 -0.81
C VAL A 48 -5.44 -5.67 0.30
N ARG A 49 -6.10 -6.80 -0.01
CA ARG A 49 -6.73 -7.66 1.00
C ARG A 49 -5.73 -8.17 2.02
N LEU A 50 -4.54 -8.59 1.56
CA LEU A 50 -3.47 -9.02 2.45
C LEU A 50 -2.95 -7.85 3.32
N MET A 51 -2.74 -6.66 2.74
CA MET A 51 -2.37 -5.47 3.51
C MET A 51 -3.41 -5.13 4.58
N VAL A 52 -4.71 -5.19 4.25
CA VAL A 52 -5.78 -5.00 5.25
C VAL A 52 -5.58 -5.97 6.43
N ARG A 53 -5.40 -7.26 6.16
CA ARG A 53 -5.23 -8.29 7.20
C ARG A 53 -3.97 -8.08 8.04
N VAL A 54 -2.91 -7.55 7.44
CA VAL A 54 -1.68 -7.21 8.16
C VAL A 54 -1.90 -6.00 9.08
N LEU A 55 -2.69 -5.01 8.66
CA LEU A 55 -2.77 -3.71 9.34
C LEU A 55 -3.99 -3.57 10.26
N GLU A 56 -5.08 -4.32 10.05
CA GLU A 56 -6.39 -4.13 10.69
C GLU A 56 -6.41 -4.23 12.22
N SER A 57 -5.43 -4.88 12.85
CA SER A 57 -5.34 -4.98 14.30
C SER A 57 -4.69 -3.77 14.97
N ALA A 58 -4.21 -2.80 14.18
CA ALA A 58 -3.53 -1.64 14.69
C ALA A 58 -4.51 -0.48 14.96
N PRO A 59 -4.47 0.17 16.13
CA PRO A 59 -5.38 1.27 16.44
C PRO A 59 -5.04 2.57 15.69
N ASP A 60 -3.77 2.81 15.37
CA ASP A 60 -3.28 4.01 14.70
C ASP A 60 -2.41 3.63 13.50
N ILE A 61 -2.86 3.99 12.31
CA ILE A 61 -2.24 3.61 11.05
C ILE A 61 -1.85 4.86 10.27
N ILE A 62 -0.66 4.85 9.68
CA ILE A 62 -0.31 5.77 8.61
C ILE A 62 -0.23 4.98 7.30
N LEU A 63 -0.85 5.50 6.24
CA LEU A 63 -0.81 4.94 4.91
C LEU A 63 -0.12 5.91 3.96
N PHE A 64 0.88 5.46 3.24
CA PHE A 64 1.51 6.18 2.14
C PHE A 64 0.98 5.64 0.82
N GLY A 65 0.42 6.55 0.00
CA GLY A 65 -0.27 6.24 -1.23
C GLY A 65 -1.79 6.12 -1.04
N CYS A 66 -2.55 6.84 -1.86
CA CYS A 66 -4.01 6.84 -1.84
C CYS A 66 -4.60 6.00 -2.98
N GLY A 67 -4.16 6.25 -4.21
CA GLY A 67 -4.76 5.65 -5.39
C GLY A 67 -6.29 5.77 -5.40
N GLY A 68 -7.00 4.66 -5.53
CA GLY A 68 -8.46 4.61 -5.38
C GLY A 68 -8.97 4.52 -3.94
N GLY A 69 -8.12 4.61 -2.93
CA GLY A 69 -8.50 4.62 -1.51
C GLY A 69 -9.07 3.31 -0.95
N ALA A 70 -8.95 2.18 -1.66
CA ALA A 70 -9.57 0.93 -1.23
C ALA A 70 -9.00 0.40 0.09
N LEU A 71 -7.68 0.48 0.28
CA LEU A 71 -7.01 0.09 1.52
C LEU A 71 -7.51 0.94 2.70
N ALA A 72 -7.52 2.26 2.52
CA ALA A 72 -7.99 3.19 3.54
C ALA A 72 -9.47 3.00 3.87
N THR A 73 -10.32 2.83 2.86
CA THR A 73 -11.76 2.61 3.02
C THR A 73 -12.04 1.33 3.82
N GLU A 74 -11.38 0.24 3.47
CA GLU A 74 -11.60 -1.04 4.14
C GLU A 74 -11.12 -1.02 5.60
N LEU A 75 -9.94 -0.43 5.88
CA LEU A 75 -9.45 -0.27 7.25
C LEU A 75 -10.35 0.66 8.08
N HIS A 76 -10.84 1.75 7.49
CA HIS A 76 -11.80 2.66 8.14
C HIS A 76 -13.09 1.93 8.51
N ASN A 77 -13.64 1.12 7.61
CA ASN A 77 -14.85 0.32 7.86
C ASN A 77 -14.66 -0.72 8.97
N ARG A 78 -13.41 -1.11 9.26
CA ARG A 78 -13.03 -1.98 10.38
C ARG A 78 -12.77 -1.22 11.69
N GLY A 79 -12.98 0.10 11.70
CA GLY A 79 -12.83 0.95 12.89
C GLY A 79 -11.41 1.42 13.17
N CYS A 80 -10.47 1.23 12.23
CA CYS A 80 -9.11 1.74 12.39
C CYS A 80 -9.07 3.26 12.22
N ARG A 81 -8.30 3.94 13.08
CA ARG A 81 -7.93 5.34 12.84
C ARG A 81 -6.73 5.38 11.92
N MET A 82 -6.78 6.27 10.92
CA MET A 82 -5.67 6.40 9.98
C MET A 82 -5.53 7.80 9.43
N THR A 83 -4.32 8.09 8.97
CA THR A 83 -4.00 9.21 8.09
C THR A 83 -3.47 8.65 6.79
N VAL A 84 -3.96 9.13 5.66
CA VAL A 84 -3.46 8.81 4.33
C VAL A 84 -2.60 9.96 3.85
N VAL A 85 -1.37 9.66 3.45
CA VAL A 85 -0.42 10.62 2.90
C VAL A 85 -0.17 10.29 1.44
N ASP A 86 -0.32 11.27 0.57
CA ASP A 86 -0.08 11.13 -0.87
C ASP A 86 0.47 12.46 -1.40
N ASP A 87 1.46 12.42 -2.24
CA ASP A 87 2.06 13.63 -2.81
C ASP A 87 1.26 14.22 -3.97
N ASN A 88 0.23 13.50 -4.42
CA ASN A 88 -0.67 13.93 -5.47
C ASN A 88 -2.06 14.30 -4.89
N PRO A 89 -2.37 15.59 -4.67
CA PRO A 89 -3.59 16.02 -4.01
C PRO A 89 -4.88 15.60 -4.72
N ILE A 90 -4.84 15.44 -6.05
CA ILE A 90 -6.01 15.02 -6.83
C ILE A 90 -6.44 13.58 -6.51
N SER A 91 -5.52 12.73 -5.99
CA SER A 91 -5.83 11.35 -5.61
C SER A 91 -6.93 11.29 -4.55
N PHE A 92 -6.91 12.19 -3.57
CA PHE A 92 -7.93 12.25 -2.51
C PHE A 92 -9.31 12.65 -3.05
N GLU A 93 -9.37 13.64 -3.95
CA GLU A 93 -10.63 14.04 -4.60
C GLU A 93 -11.19 12.88 -5.42
N ILE A 94 -10.36 12.24 -6.21
CA ILE A 94 -10.74 11.09 -7.05
C ILE A 94 -11.23 9.93 -6.17
N ALA A 95 -10.51 9.58 -5.11
CA ALA A 95 -10.87 8.48 -4.20
C ALA A 95 -12.24 8.72 -3.54
N ARG A 96 -12.50 9.94 -3.08
CA ARG A 96 -13.80 10.32 -2.49
C ARG A 96 -14.92 10.34 -3.52
N ARG A 97 -14.69 10.94 -4.66
CA ARG A 97 -15.73 11.14 -5.68
C ARG A 97 -16.08 9.86 -6.42
N PHE A 98 -15.11 9.01 -6.71
CA PHE A 98 -15.31 7.86 -7.59
C PHE A 98 -15.16 6.51 -6.90
N PHE A 99 -14.48 6.41 -5.76
CA PHE A 99 -14.12 5.14 -5.15
C PHE A 99 -14.68 4.93 -3.73
N TRP A 100 -15.71 5.71 -3.37
CA TRP A 100 -16.41 5.59 -2.08
C TRP A 100 -15.55 5.82 -0.84
N MET A 101 -14.39 6.45 -0.97
CA MET A 101 -13.56 6.74 0.19
C MET A 101 -14.28 7.71 1.15
N PRO A 102 -14.46 7.39 2.43
CA PRO A 102 -15.13 8.25 3.40
C PRO A 102 -14.43 9.60 3.57
N SER A 103 -15.21 10.68 3.64
CA SER A 103 -14.68 12.03 3.87
C SER A 103 -14.07 12.22 5.27
N SER A 104 -14.42 11.36 6.23
CA SER A 104 -13.88 11.34 7.59
C SER A 104 -12.44 10.84 7.68
N ILE A 105 -11.90 10.20 6.63
CA ILE A 105 -10.51 9.76 6.60
C ILE A 105 -9.62 11.00 6.47
N LEU A 106 -8.66 11.14 7.40
CA LEU A 106 -7.66 12.21 7.36
C LEU A 106 -6.72 12.01 6.17
N CYS A 107 -6.51 13.08 5.40
CA CYS A 107 -5.65 13.07 4.22
C CYS A 107 -4.64 14.22 4.33
N GLU A 108 -3.40 13.93 4.01
CA GLU A 108 -2.30 14.89 4.05
C GLU A 108 -1.50 14.85 2.75
N VAL A 109 -1.27 16.02 2.16
CA VAL A 109 -0.49 16.14 0.92
C VAL A 109 0.98 16.32 1.28
N ASP A 110 1.76 15.26 1.12
CA ASP A 110 3.20 15.28 1.41
C ASP A 110 3.93 14.11 0.75
N GLY A 111 5.25 14.24 0.63
CA GLY A 111 6.13 13.12 0.32
C GLY A 111 6.30 12.19 1.53
N MET A 112 6.51 10.90 1.29
CA MET A 112 6.66 9.91 2.37
C MET A 112 7.85 10.20 3.27
N ALA A 113 9.03 10.50 2.70
CA ALA A 113 10.23 10.76 3.47
C ALA A 113 10.10 12.06 4.29
N GLU A 114 9.59 13.13 3.69
CA GLU A 114 9.36 14.43 4.31
C GLU A 114 8.36 14.32 5.47
N PHE A 115 7.26 13.60 5.25
CA PHE A 115 6.29 13.33 6.31
C PHE A 115 6.91 12.56 7.48
N LEU A 116 7.65 11.49 7.19
CA LEU A 116 8.31 10.69 8.23
C LEU A 116 9.37 11.50 8.99
N GLU A 117 10.06 12.44 8.36
CA GLU A 117 11.09 13.27 9.02
C GLU A 117 10.50 14.26 10.00
N ARG A 118 9.48 15.01 9.59
CA ARG A 118 8.87 16.04 10.44
C ARG A 118 7.99 15.48 11.55
N GLY A 119 7.49 14.24 11.42
CA GLY A 119 6.66 13.60 12.44
C GLY A 119 7.42 13.38 13.74
N LEU A 120 6.76 13.53 14.89
CA LEU A 120 7.32 13.27 16.22
C LEU A 120 6.76 11.96 16.84
N GLY A 121 5.64 11.45 16.30
CA GLY A 121 4.94 10.29 16.83
C GLY A 121 5.47 8.96 16.31
N GLN A 122 4.95 7.89 16.91
CA GLN A 122 5.11 6.52 16.43
C GLN A 122 3.73 5.96 16.07
N TYR A 123 3.71 5.08 15.07
CA TYR A 123 2.51 4.41 14.58
C TYR A 123 2.53 2.92 14.95
N THR A 124 1.39 2.37 15.26
CA THR A 124 1.25 0.94 15.51
C THR A 124 1.24 0.12 14.21
N ALA A 125 0.91 0.76 13.09
CA ALA A 125 1.11 0.18 11.77
C ALA A 125 1.43 1.25 10.72
N ILE A 126 2.24 0.87 9.72
CA ILE A 126 2.59 1.68 8.57
C ILE A 126 2.31 0.87 7.31
N GLY A 127 1.45 1.38 6.43
CA GLY A 127 1.22 0.83 5.10
C GLY A 127 1.92 1.69 4.04
N VAL A 128 2.64 1.06 3.13
CA VAL A 128 3.29 1.72 2.00
C VAL A 128 2.75 1.07 0.72
N ASP A 129 1.87 1.78 0.05
CA ASP A 129 1.24 1.36 -1.22
C ASP A 129 1.42 2.48 -2.26
N VAL A 130 2.67 2.86 -2.46
CA VAL A 130 3.10 3.84 -3.43
C VAL A 130 3.53 3.15 -4.72
N GLY A 131 3.35 3.82 -5.85
CA GLY A 131 3.73 3.26 -7.14
C GLY A 131 3.21 4.12 -8.29
N GLY A 132 3.48 3.66 -9.49
CA GLY A 132 3.06 4.33 -10.71
C GLY A 132 3.85 3.82 -11.90
N PRO A 133 3.54 4.29 -13.12
CA PRO A 133 4.36 4.01 -14.27
C PRO A 133 5.80 4.48 -14.02
N SER A 134 6.77 3.58 -14.23
CA SER A 134 8.21 3.88 -14.04
C SER A 134 8.61 4.32 -12.62
N PHE A 135 7.85 3.89 -11.60
CA PHE A 135 8.15 4.23 -10.20
C PHE A 135 9.44 3.54 -9.73
N ASP A 136 10.36 4.33 -9.17
CA ASP A 136 11.63 3.83 -8.63
C ASP A 136 11.50 3.51 -7.14
N TYR A 137 11.22 2.24 -6.86
CA TYR A 137 11.12 1.74 -5.48
C TYR A 137 12.45 1.80 -4.73
N GLU A 138 13.60 1.60 -5.42
CA GLU A 138 14.91 1.57 -4.76
C GLU A 138 15.33 2.94 -4.26
N SER A 139 15.06 4.00 -5.02
CA SER A 139 15.34 5.36 -4.58
C SER A 139 14.35 5.87 -3.56
N THR A 140 13.07 5.51 -3.68
CA THR A 140 12.02 5.95 -2.74
C THR A 140 12.15 5.25 -1.38
N LEU A 141 12.44 3.95 -1.38
CA LEU A 141 12.66 3.13 -0.18
C LEU A 141 14.17 2.90 0.05
N ASP A 142 14.93 3.97 -0.01
CA ASP A 142 16.36 3.95 0.27
C ASP A 142 16.66 3.63 1.76
N ALA A 143 17.92 3.52 2.13
CA ALA A 143 18.31 3.20 3.50
C ALA A 143 17.81 4.25 4.50
N ARG A 144 17.78 5.55 4.12
CA ARG A 144 17.28 6.63 4.97
C ARG A 144 15.79 6.50 5.23
N THR A 145 15.00 6.26 4.18
CA THR A 145 13.55 6.09 4.29
C THR A 145 13.19 4.84 5.09
N CYS A 146 13.90 3.73 4.87
CA CYS A 146 13.71 2.50 5.67
C CYS A 146 14.05 2.73 7.16
N ALA A 147 15.11 3.48 7.47
CA ALA A 147 15.44 3.87 8.84
C ALA A 147 14.35 4.77 9.46
N LEU A 148 13.77 5.68 8.69
CA LEU A 148 12.63 6.48 9.12
C LEU A 148 11.42 5.62 9.45
N LEU A 149 11.05 4.67 8.60
CA LEU A 149 9.98 3.71 8.86
C LEU A 149 10.22 2.95 10.17
N GLY A 150 11.43 2.41 10.38
CA GLY A 150 11.81 1.73 11.61
C GLY A 150 11.68 2.62 12.85
N ARG A 151 12.14 3.87 12.80
CA ARG A 151 12.04 4.83 13.90
C ARG A 151 10.61 5.23 14.25
N ARG A 152 9.74 5.37 13.21
CA ARG A 152 8.33 5.75 13.38
C ARG A 152 7.43 4.58 13.76
N LEU A 153 7.94 3.37 13.73
CA LEU A 153 7.20 2.19 14.15
C LEU A 153 7.23 2.03 15.67
N ALA A 154 6.08 1.94 16.29
CA ALA A 154 5.93 1.67 17.72
C ALA A 154 6.46 0.27 18.08
N SER A 155 6.73 0.01 19.36
CA SER A 155 7.03 -1.33 19.84
C SER A 155 5.86 -2.28 19.52
N GLY A 156 6.16 -3.48 19.01
CA GLY A 156 5.15 -4.43 18.52
C GLY A 156 4.43 -4.00 17.24
N GLY A 157 4.79 -2.86 16.68
CA GLY A 157 4.19 -2.36 15.44
C GLY A 157 4.69 -3.10 14.20
N ARG A 158 4.02 -2.86 13.06
CA ARG A 158 4.30 -3.52 11.79
C ARG A 158 4.28 -2.57 10.60
N VAL A 159 5.13 -2.86 9.62
CA VAL A 159 5.16 -2.19 8.31
C VAL A 159 4.71 -3.19 7.25
N ALA A 160 3.85 -2.77 6.33
CA ALA A 160 3.50 -3.52 5.14
C ALA A 160 3.84 -2.67 3.90
N VAL A 161 4.71 -3.18 3.03
CA VAL A 161 5.15 -2.48 1.81
C VAL A 161 4.74 -3.28 0.59
N ASN A 162 3.92 -2.69 -0.28
CA ASN A 162 3.61 -3.27 -1.58
C ASN A 162 4.67 -2.88 -2.61
N ILE A 163 5.19 -3.87 -3.35
CA ILE A 163 6.09 -3.69 -4.49
C ILE A 163 5.44 -4.31 -5.71
N ALA A 164 5.09 -3.51 -6.70
CA ALA A 164 4.66 -4.01 -8.00
C ALA A 164 5.87 -4.53 -8.77
N ARG A 165 5.75 -5.73 -9.38
CA ARG A 165 6.84 -6.41 -10.06
C ARG A 165 6.42 -6.88 -11.44
N ASP A 166 7.26 -6.61 -12.41
CA ASP A 166 7.09 -7.15 -13.76
C ASP A 166 7.90 -8.44 -14.00
N TRP A 167 9.04 -8.59 -13.34
CA TRP A 167 9.99 -9.68 -13.58
C TRP A 167 10.43 -10.41 -12.31
N ALA A 168 10.58 -11.73 -12.39
CA ALA A 168 10.98 -12.58 -11.26
C ALA A 168 12.43 -12.34 -10.79
N GLN A 169 13.28 -11.77 -11.63
CA GLN A 169 14.70 -11.53 -11.36
C GLN A 169 15.00 -10.13 -10.79
N ASP A 170 13.98 -9.33 -10.57
CA ASP A 170 14.13 -8.02 -9.94
C ASP A 170 14.57 -8.17 -8.49
N ILE A 171 15.78 -7.69 -8.17
CA ILE A 171 16.38 -7.75 -6.84
C ILE A 171 15.92 -6.62 -5.91
N THR A 172 15.15 -5.65 -6.41
CA THR A 172 14.63 -4.50 -5.66
C THR A 172 13.91 -4.93 -4.40
N LEU A 173 13.05 -5.96 -4.51
CA LEU A 173 12.31 -6.52 -3.38
C LEU A 173 13.24 -7.00 -2.27
N VAL A 174 14.30 -7.73 -2.62
CA VAL A 174 15.27 -8.27 -1.66
C VAL A 174 16.06 -7.13 -1.02
N ARG A 175 16.50 -6.15 -1.80
CA ARG A 175 17.25 -4.99 -1.28
C ARG A 175 16.44 -4.16 -0.29
N ILE A 176 15.16 -3.92 -0.57
CA ILE A 176 14.28 -3.19 0.36
C ILE A 176 14.04 -4.01 1.63
N ALA A 177 13.81 -5.32 1.50
CA ALA A 177 13.69 -6.21 2.65
C ALA A 177 14.97 -6.22 3.51
N ASP A 178 16.17 -6.20 2.87
CA ASP A 178 17.47 -6.10 3.57
C ASP A 178 17.61 -4.79 4.33
N ARG A 179 17.18 -3.67 3.74
CA ARG A 179 17.22 -2.37 4.40
C ARG A 179 16.33 -2.36 5.66
N LEU A 180 15.12 -2.91 5.56
CA LEU A 180 14.23 -3.02 6.72
C LEU A 180 14.76 -3.98 7.79
N PHE A 181 15.37 -5.09 7.38
CA PHE A 181 16.02 -6.02 8.32
C PHE A 181 17.18 -5.37 9.09
N ASN A 182 17.97 -4.52 8.44
CA ASN A 182 19.06 -3.77 9.07
C ASN A 182 18.58 -2.76 10.12
N GLU A 183 17.27 -2.42 10.13
CA GLU A 183 16.64 -1.60 11.18
C GLU A 183 16.13 -2.44 12.37
N ASN A 184 16.64 -3.67 12.55
CA ASN A 184 16.25 -4.61 13.58
C ASN A 184 14.77 -5.01 13.54
N LEU A 185 14.21 -5.15 12.33
CA LEU A 185 12.87 -5.65 12.10
C LEU A 185 12.92 -7.11 11.65
N ASP A 186 11.99 -7.93 12.15
CA ASP A 186 11.73 -9.24 11.55
C ASP A 186 11.02 -9.07 10.23
N VAL A 187 11.57 -9.59 9.14
CA VAL A 187 11.07 -9.35 7.78
C VAL A 187 10.63 -10.66 7.13
N LYS A 188 9.44 -10.65 6.52
CA LYS A 188 8.97 -11.70 5.61
C LYS A 188 8.48 -11.11 4.31
N ILE A 189 8.70 -11.84 3.22
CA ILE A 189 8.25 -11.50 1.88
C ILE A 189 7.13 -12.47 1.48
N PHE A 190 6.04 -11.93 0.95
CA PHE A 190 4.91 -12.67 0.40
C PHE A 190 4.74 -12.30 -1.06
N GLU A 191 4.87 -13.25 -1.96
CA GLU A 191 4.79 -13.03 -3.41
C GLU A 191 3.56 -13.70 -4.01
N GLU A 192 2.84 -13.00 -4.86
CA GLU A 192 1.84 -13.60 -5.73
C GLU A 192 2.50 -14.61 -6.69
N ALA A 193 1.71 -15.60 -7.15
CA ALA A 193 2.17 -16.51 -8.20
C ALA A 193 2.72 -15.72 -9.42
N PRO A 194 3.76 -16.24 -10.10
CA PRO A 194 4.39 -15.54 -11.22
C PRO A 194 3.37 -15.19 -12.32
N ARG A 195 3.19 -13.90 -12.55
CA ARG A 195 2.40 -13.31 -13.64
C ARG A 195 2.91 -11.89 -13.91
N LYS A 196 2.59 -11.32 -15.08
CA LYS A 196 2.88 -9.91 -15.36
C LYS A 196 2.08 -9.00 -14.42
N GLY A 197 2.70 -7.96 -13.90
CA GLY A 197 2.06 -6.99 -13.00
C GLY A 197 1.62 -7.62 -11.67
N ARG A 198 2.39 -8.57 -11.13
CA ARG A 198 2.16 -9.16 -9.81
C ARG A 198 2.63 -8.22 -8.71
N SER A 199 2.06 -8.41 -7.54
CA SER A 199 2.49 -7.74 -6.32
C SER A 199 3.32 -8.67 -5.43
N ALA A 200 4.25 -8.07 -4.70
CA ALA A 200 4.92 -8.69 -3.58
C ALA A 200 4.76 -7.79 -2.36
N LEU A 201 4.48 -8.37 -1.22
CA LEU A 201 4.33 -7.65 0.04
C LEU A 201 5.51 -7.97 0.95
N ILE A 202 6.23 -6.93 1.38
CA ILE A 202 7.21 -7.03 2.46
C ILE A 202 6.46 -6.68 3.75
N VAL A 203 6.48 -7.59 4.71
CA VAL A 203 5.97 -7.34 6.06
C VAL A 203 7.14 -7.34 7.03
N ALA A 204 7.29 -6.24 7.76
CA ALA A 204 8.34 -6.07 8.75
C ALA A 204 7.73 -5.73 10.12
N THR A 205 8.23 -6.33 11.21
CA THR A 205 7.71 -6.11 12.57
C THR A 205 8.84 -5.89 13.56
N LYS A 206 8.59 -5.09 14.60
CA LYS A 206 9.58 -4.93 15.72
C LYS A 206 9.62 -6.12 16.66
N GLN A 207 8.68 -7.05 16.53
CA GLN A 207 8.63 -8.30 17.32
C GLN A 207 8.04 -9.38 16.42
N ALA A 208 8.60 -10.58 16.46
CA ALA A 208 8.23 -11.72 15.61
C ALA A 208 6.78 -12.26 15.84
N THR A 209 6.01 -11.64 16.72
CA THR A 209 4.65 -12.08 17.07
C THR A 209 3.67 -11.85 15.90
N GLY A 210 2.91 -12.89 15.54
CA GLY A 210 1.85 -12.82 14.51
C GLY A 210 2.29 -13.15 13.10
N MET A 211 3.58 -13.32 12.80
CA MET A 211 4.05 -13.61 11.44
C MET A 211 3.55 -14.96 10.89
N ASN A 212 3.30 -15.95 11.75
CA ASN A 212 2.77 -17.24 11.29
C ASN A 212 1.29 -17.14 10.90
N GLU A 213 0.52 -16.33 11.60
CA GLU A 213 -0.88 -16.03 11.25
C GLU A 213 -0.95 -15.29 9.90
N ILE A 214 -0.11 -14.28 9.72
CA ILE A 214 0.00 -13.55 8.44
C ILE A 214 0.37 -14.49 7.30
N ALA A 215 1.29 -15.44 7.54
CA ALA A 215 1.68 -16.41 6.52
C ALA A 215 0.52 -17.34 6.13
N ALA A 216 -0.31 -17.77 7.08
CA ALA A 216 -1.50 -18.58 6.80
C ALA A 216 -2.53 -17.80 5.97
N ILE A 217 -2.78 -16.53 6.32
CA ILE A 217 -3.66 -15.64 5.57
C ILE A 217 -3.12 -15.40 4.15
N ALA A 218 -1.83 -15.10 4.01
CA ALA A 218 -1.18 -14.89 2.73
C ALA A 218 -1.35 -16.13 1.83
N SER A 219 -1.15 -17.32 2.36
CA SER A 219 -1.34 -18.57 1.62
C SER A 219 -2.78 -18.74 1.13
N SER A 220 -3.78 -18.38 1.95
CA SER A 220 -5.20 -18.45 1.56
C SER A 220 -5.57 -17.48 0.44
N LEU A 221 -4.82 -16.41 0.29
CA LEU A 221 -4.96 -15.40 -0.78
C LEU A 221 -4.05 -15.69 -2.00
N GLY A 222 -3.38 -16.85 -2.04
CA GLY A 222 -2.54 -17.27 -3.16
C GLY A 222 -1.11 -16.70 -3.13
N PHE A 223 -0.67 -16.12 -2.01
CA PHE A 223 0.70 -15.68 -1.81
C PHE A 223 1.57 -16.82 -1.26
N ARG A 224 2.83 -16.81 -1.66
CA ARG A 224 3.85 -17.71 -1.11
C ARG A 224 4.81 -16.92 -0.24
N ALA A 225 5.06 -17.41 0.97
CA ALA A 225 6.10 -16.86 1.83
C ALA A 225 7.47 -17.28 1.28
N THR A 226 8.35 -16.31 1.07
CA THR A 226 9.76 -16.55 0.81
C THR A 226 10.49 -16.33 2.14
N LEU A 227 11.11 -17.40 2.66
CA LEU A 227 11.89 -17.31 3.88
C LEU A 227 13.19 -16.53 3.60
N ARG A 228 13.50 -15.62 4.46
CA ARG A 228 14.84 -15.13 4.72
C ARG A 228 15.46 -15.83 5.86
#